data_8b498c56d314a0b890d8c9cc608f903e
#
_entry.id   8b498c56d314a0b890d8c9cc608f903e
#
_cell.length_a   1.000
_cell.length_b   1.000
_cell.length_c   1.000
_cell.angle_alpha   90.00
_cell.angle_beta   90.00
_cell.angle_gamma   90.00
#
_symmetry.space_group_name_H-M   'P 1'
#
loop_
_entity.id
_entity.type
_entity.pdbx_description
1 polymer ?
#
loop_
_entity_poly.entity_id
_entity_poly.type
_entity_poly.pdbx_seq_one_letter_code
_entity_poly.pdbx_strand_id
1 'polypeptide(L)'
;MGKVILTGDRPTGKLHIGHYVGSLRRRVQLQNEGDYDRMFVFMADVQALTDNADNPEKIRQNIIEVALDYLAAGLDPEKCTLFIQSQIPELCELTTYLMNLVSVSRLQRNPTVKSEIKMRGFCQQDEEAAEAAGQRKGIPVGFFCYPVSQAADIT
;
A
#
# COMPACT_ATOMS: atom_id res chain seq x y z
N MET A 1 -13.44 1.53 23.98
CA MET A 1 -13.20 1.26 22.56
C MET A 1 -12.11 0.21 22.50
N GLY A 2 -12.36 -0.93 21.88
CA GLY A 2 -11.39 -2.01 21.88
C GLY A 2 -10.21 -1.73 20.95
N LYS A 3 -9.13 -2.47 21.13
CA LYS A 3 -7.94 -2.37 20.25
C LYS A 3 -8.22 -3.05 18.92
N VAL A 4 -8.06 -2.31 17.82
CA VAL A 4 -8.05 -2.87 16.46
C VAL A 4 -6.65 -2.72 15.89
N ILE A 5 -6.11 -3.81 15.37
CA ILE A 5 -4.81 -3.81 14.66
C ILE A 5 -5.10 -3.91 13.18
N LEU A 6 -4.62 -2.95 12.42
CA LEU A 6 -4.65 -2.97 10.95
C LEU A 6 -3.22 -2.83 10.42
N THR A 7 -2.82 -3.71 9.53
CA THR A 7 -1.50 -3.69 8.89
C THR A 7 -1.55 -4.42 7.56
N GLY A 8 -0.58 -4.18 6.69
CA GLY A 8 -0.50 -4.86 5.40
C GLY A 8 0.80 -4.59 4.67
N ASP A 9 0.98 -5.27 3.55
CA ASP A 9 2.11 -5.08 2.66
C ASP A 9 1.63 -4.94 1.21
N ARG A 10 2.36 -4.18 0.41
CA ARG A 10 2.11 -4.09 -1.03
C ARG A 10 2.66 -5.33 -1.74
N PRO A 11 1.86 -6.06 -2.52
CA PRO A 11 2.32 -7.28 -3.21
C PRO A 11 3.14 -6.93 -4.47
N THR A 12 4.26 -6.22 -4.29
CA THR A 12 5.17 -5.82 -5.38
C THR A 12 6.23 -6.88 -5.70
N GLY A 13 6.33 -7.92 -4.87
CA GLY A 13 7.24 -9.06 -4.97
C GLY A 13 7.08 -9.97 -3.77
N LYS A 14 7.84 -11.07 -3.73
CA LYS A 14 7.93 -11.97 -2.58
C LYS A 14 8.48 -11.22 -1.37
N LEU A 15 8.00 -11.57 -0.19
CA LEU A 15 8.54 -11.02 1.04
C LEU A 15 9.94 -11.62 1.30
N HIS A 16 10.82 -10.87 1.91
CA HIS A 16 12.17 -11.28 2.23
C HIS A 16 12.45 -11.11 3.73
N ILE A 17 13.64 -11.53 4.18
CA ILE A 17 14.01 -11.51 5.59
C ILE A 17 13.85 -10.12 6.24
N GLY A 18 14.02 -9.05 5.47
CA GLY A 18 13.80 -7.68 5.96
C GLY A 18 12.33 -7.42 6.35
N HIS A 19 11.37 -7.94 5.58
CA HIS A 19 9.94 -7.88 5.93
C HIS A 19 9.65 -8.71 7.17
N TYR A 20 10.25 -9.91 7.25
CA TYR A 20 10.08 -10.77 8.42
C TYR A 20 10.55 -10.09 9.71
N VAL A 21 11.79 -9.62 9.72
CA VAL A 21 12.38 -8.98 10.92
C VAL A 21 11.73 -7.62 11.21
N GLY A 22 11.43 -6.85 10.16
CA GLY A 22 10.92 -5.48 10.29
C GLY A 22 9.43 -5.40 10.68
N SER A 23 8.61 -6.38 10.28
CA SER A 23 7.17 -6.31 10.52
C SER A 23 6.49 -7.64 10.84
N LEU A 24 6.69 -8.72 10.05
CA LEU A 24 5.91 -9.96 10.21
C LEU A 24 6.11 -10.61 11.58
N ARG A 25 7.34 -10.69 12.05
CA ARG A 25 7.65 -11.24 13.38
C ARG A 25 6.86 -10.53 14.47
N ARG A 26 6.74 -9.18 14.41
CA ARG A 26 5.98 -8.41 15.39
C ARG A 26 4.48 -8.65 15.24
N ARG A 27 3.97 -8.79 14.03
CA ARG A 27 2.55 -9.14 13.78
C ARG A 27 2.19 -10.49 14.39
N VAL A 28 3.03 -11.52 14.19
CA VAL A 28 2.84 -12.85 14.79
C VAL A 28 2.90 -12.78 16.31
N GLN A 29 3.80 -11.98 16.87
CA GLN A 29 3.84 -11.76 18.32
C GLN A 29 2.55 -11.14 18.83
N LEU A 30 2.07 -10.04 18.22
CA LEU A 30 0.82 -9.38 18.59
C LEU A 30 -0.38 -10.33 18.48
N GLN A 31 -0.44 -11.13 17.41
CA GLN A 31 -1.45 -12.16 17.24
C GLN A 31 -1.47 -13.14 18.42
N ASN A 32 -0.29 -13.59 18.86
CA ASN A 32 -0.16 -14.58 19.92
C ASN A 32 -0.32 -13.98 21.33
N GLU A 33 -0.01 -12.70 21.51
CA GLU A 33 -0.29 -11.94 22.74
C GLU A 33 -1.80 -11.82 22.97
N GLY A 34 -2.60 -11.72 21.91
CA GLY A 34 -4.06 -11.69 21.98
C GLY A 34 -4.66 -10.43 22.64
N ASP A 35 -3.87 -9.38 22.86
CA ASP A 35 -4.31 -8.12 23.49
C ASP A 35 -4.94 -7.16 22.48
N TYR A 36 -5.98 -7.65 21.78
CA TYR A 36 -6.74 -6.89 20.78
C TYR A 36 -8.14 -7.51 20.61
N ASP A 37 -9.10 -6.72 20.12
CA ASP A 37 -10.44 -7.22 19.77
C ASP A 37 -10.48 -7.78 18.35
N ARG A 38 -9.76 -7.14 17.42
CA ARG A 38 -9.68 -7.57 16.01
C ARG A 38 -8.31 -7.28 15.44
N MET A 39 -7.82 -8.19 14.62
CA MET A 39 -6.59 -8.01 13.85
C MET A 39 -6.85 -8.25 12.37
N PHE A 40 -6.49 -7.26 11.56
CA PHE A 40 -6.62 -7.28 10.11
C PHE A 40 -5.24 -7.17 9.47
N VAL A 41 -4.95 -8.07 8.55
CA VAL A 41 -3.70 -8.05 7.77
C VAL A 41 -4.04 -8.16 6.29
N PHE A 42 -3.64 -7.19 5.49
CA PHE A 42 -4.09 -7.13 4.12
C PHE A 42 -2.96 -7.06 3.09
N MET A 43 -3.26 -7.54 1.89
CA MET A 43 -2.46 -7.34 0.70
C MET A 43 -2.94 -6.08 0.00
N ALA A 44 -2.12 -5.02 0.01
CA ALA A 44 -2.46 -3.69 -0.51
C ALA A 44 -2.24 -3.63 -2.03
N ASP A 45 -3.05 -4.35 -2.80
CA ASP A 45 -2.92 -4.50 -4.24
C ASP A 45 -3.28 -3.22 -5.00
N VAL A 46 -4.32 -2.51 -4.58
CA VAL A 46 -4.70 -1.21 -5.16
C VAL A 46 -3.55 -0.20 -4.98
N GLN A 47 -2.95 -0.17 -3.80
CA GLN A 47 -1.80 0.69 -3.55
C GLN A 47 -0.57 0.25 -4.35
N ALA A 48 -0.36 -1.06 -4.55
CA ALA A 48 0.74 -1.56 -5.37
C ALA A 48 0.62 -1.14 -6.84
N LEU A 49 -0.61 -1.00 -7.37
CA LEU A 49 -0.84 -0.55 -8.74
C LEU A 49 -0.45 0.91 -8.97
N THR A 50 -0.35 1.74 -7.94
CA THR A 50 0.01 3.17 -8.11
C THR A 50 1.36 3.38 -8.78
N ASP A 51 2.25 2.42 -8.68
CA ASP A 51 3.59 2.44 -9.28
C ASP A 51 3.95 1.19 -10.10
N ASN A 52 3.00 0.26 -10.27
CA ASN A 52 3.14 -0.95 -11.08
C ASN A 52 1.94 -1.15 -12.02
N ALA A 53 1.31 -0.07 -12.47
CA ALA A 53 0.13 -0.13 -13.34
C ALA A 53 0.42 -0.72 -14.74
N ASP A 54 1.68 -0.71 -15.15
CA ASP A 54 2.18 -1.30 -16.41
C ASP A 54 2.23 -2.83 -16.37
N ASN A 55 2.17 -3.45 -15.17
CA ASN A 55 2.22 -4.90 -15.03
C ASN A 55 1.25 -5.41 -13.93
N PRO A 56 -0.07 -5.32 -14.14
CA PRO A 56 -1.08 -5.75 -13.16
C PRO A 56 -1.04 -7.27 -12.90
N GLU A 57 -0.62 -8.07 -13.86
CA GLU A 57 -0.51 -9.52 -13.70
C GLU A 57 0.55 -9.90 -12.67
N LYS A 58 1.66 -9.17 -12.62
CA LYS A 58 2.67 -9.31 -11.57
C LYS A 58 2.04 -9.10 -10.18
N ILE A 59 1.18 -8.09 -10.03
CA ILE A 59 0.51 -7.84 -8.74
C ILE A 59 -0.40 -8.99 -8.37
N ARG A 60 -1.20 -9.52 -9.31
CA ARG A 60 -2.08 -10.69 -9.07
C ARG A 60 -1.31 -11.91 -8.58
N GLN A 61 -0.19 -12.23 -9.21
CA GLN A 61 0.66 -13.35 -8.79
C GLN A 61 1.26 -13.11 -7.41
N ASN A 62 1.72 -11.90 -7.15
CA ASN A 62 2.33 -11.55 -5.87
C ASN A 62 1.33 -11.50 -4.70
N ILE A 63 0.03 -11.29 -4.93
CA ILE A 63 -0.99 -11.43 -3.87
C ILE A 63 -0.93 -12.83 -3.27
N ILE A 64 -0.88 -13.86 -4.12
CA ILE A 64 -0.81 -15.26 -3.68
C ILE A 64 0.51 -15.52 -2.95
N GLU A 65 1.63 -15.06 -3.49
CA GLU A 65 2.95 -15.23 -2.87
C GLU A 65 3.02 -14.57 -1.49
N VAL A 66 2.52 -13.34 -1.36
CA VAL A 66 2.50 -12.62 -0.07
C VAL A 66 1.56 -13.31 0.93
N ALA A 67 0.41 -13.82 0.49
CA ALA A 67 -0.49 -14.59 1.36
C ALA A 67 0.19 -15.86 1.87
N LEU A 68 0.91 -16.58 1.02
CA LEU A 68 1.69 -17.76 1.41
C LEU A 68 2.81 -17.39 2.40
N ASP A 69 3.51 -16.29 2.17
CA ASP A 69 4.55 -15.78 3.06
C ASP A 69 3.97 -15.40 4.44
N TYR A 70 2.75 -14.84 4.50
CA TYR A 70 2.07 -14.54 5.76
C TYR A 70 1.80 -15.82 6.57
N LEU A 71 1.26 -16.85 5.92
CA LEU A 71 0.99 -18.14 6.56
C LEU A 71 2.29 -18.82 6.99
N ALA A 72 3.31 -18.83 6.13
CA ALA A 72 4.61 -19.39 6.43
C ALA A 72 5.33 -18.68 7.58
N ALA A 73 5.11 -17.36 7.74
CA ALA A 73 5.64 -16.59 8.86
C ALA A 73 4.92 -16.88 10.19
N GLY A 74 3.74 -17.53 10.16
CA GLY A 74 2.97 -17.92 11.33
C GLY A 74 1.74 -17.06 11.62
N LEU A 75 1.27 -16.26 10.64
CA LEU A 75 -0.05 -15.63 10.75
C LEU A 75 -1.14 -16.69 10.58
N ASP A 76 -2.08 -16.71 11.50
CA ASP A 76 -3.13 -17.71 11.63
C ASP A 76 -4.49 -17.11 11.23
N PRO A 77 -5.13 -17.58 10.14
CA PRO A 77 -6.43 -17.06 9.70
C PRO A 77 -7.57 -17.27 10.71
N GLU A 78 -7.40 -18.14 11.70
CA GLU A 78 -8.38 -18.28 12.78
C GLU A 78 -8.26 -17.18 13.84
N LYS A 79 -7.11 -16.50 13.91
CA LYS A 79 -6.82 -15.45 14.89
C LYS A 79 -6.82 -14.05 14.28
N CYS A 80 -6.54 -13.93 12.98
CA CYS A 80 -6.57 -12.66 12.27
C CYS A 80 -7.29 -12.78 10.93
N THR A 81 -7.88 -11.69 10.48
CA THR A 81 -8.52 -11.64 9.15
C THR A 81 -7.49 -11.24 8.10
N LEU A 82 -7.21 -12.14 7.17
CA LEU A 82 -6.41 -11.86 5.98
C LEU A 82 -7.33 -11.45 4.84
N PHE A 83 -7.06 -10.32 4.16
CA PHE A 83 -7.89 -9.88 3.04
C PHE A 83 -7.09 -9.14 1.97
N ILE A 84 -7.70 -8.97 0.81
CA ILE A 84 -7.15 -8.24 -0.33
C ILE A 84 -7.84 -6.88 -0.38
N GLN A 85 -7.08 -5.80 -0.47
CA GLN A 85 -7.59 -4.43 -0.42
C GLN A 85 -8.67 -4.16 -1.49
N SER A 86 -8.48 -4.64 -2.72
CA SER A 86 -9.44 -4.47 -3.81
C SER A 86 -10.78 -5.19 -3.61
N GLN A 87 -10.88 -6.09 -2.62
CA GLN A 87 -12.13 -6.76 -2.26
C GLN A 87 -13.03 -5.93 -1.34
N ILE A 88 -12.57 -4.73 -0.95
CA ILE A 88 -13.31 -3.78 -0.11
C ILE A 88 -13.59 -2.53 -0.96
N PRO A 89 -14.66 -2.52 -1.78
CA PRO A 89 -14.97 -1.40 -2.68
C PRO A 89 -15.24 -0.09 -1.95
N GLU A 90 -15.71 -0.15 -0.70
CA GLU A 90 -15.96 1.01 0.16
C GLU A 90 -14.69 1.84 0.40
N LEU A 91 -13.50 1.25 0.34
CA LEU A 91 -12.23 1.99 0.43
C LEU A 91 -12.05 2.96 -0.73
N CYS A 92 -12.44 2.56 -1.94
CA CYS A 92 -12.37 3.44 -3.11
C CYS A 92 -13.41 4.56 -3.01
N GLU A 93 -14.59 4.25 -2.50
CA GLU A 93 -15.65 5.25 -2.26
C GLU A 93 -15.20 6.28 -1.23
N LEU A 94 -14.72 5.83 -0.07
CA LEU A 94 -14.21 6.70 1.00
C LEU A 94 -13.02 7.54 0.51
N THR A 95 -12.10 6.94 -0.24
CA THR A 95 -10.99 7.68 -0.87
C THR A 95 -11.50 8.83 -1.73
N THR A 96 -12.55 8.60 -2.52
CA THR A 96 -13.15 9.63 -3.37
C THR A 96 -13.73 10.77 -2.54
N TYR A 97 -14.42 10.47 -1.43
CA TYR A 97 -14.91 11.51 -0.52
C TYR A 97 -13.76 12.30 0.10
N LEU A 98 -12.74 11.62 0.60
CA LEU A 98 -11.56 12.27 1.22
C LEU A 98 -10.78 13.13 0.22
N MET A 99 -10.70 12.75 -1.07
CA MET A 99 -10.05 13.56 -2.10
C MET A 99 -10.70 14.93 -2.28
N ASN A 100 -12.01 15.07 -2.01
CA ASN A 100 -12.69 16.36 -2.06
C ASN A 100 -12.33 17.29 -0.88
N LEU A 101 -11.72 16.75 0.18
CA LEU A 101 -11.33 17.51 1.37
C LEU A 101 -9.85 17.90 1.37
N VAL A 102 -9.06 17.39 0.42
CA VAL A 102 -7.62 17.58 0.37
C VAL A 102 -7.21 18.34 -0.89
N SER A 103 -6.53 19.45 -0.74
CA SER A 103 -6.04 20.21 -1.89
C SER A 103 -4.76 19.61 -2.49
N VAL A 104 -4.59 19.80 -3.81
CA VAL A 104 -3.35 19.43 -4.53
C VAL A 104 -2.11 20.03 -3.86
N SER A 105 -2.18 21.31 -3.45
CA SER A 105 -1.08 21.98 -2.75
C SER A 105 -0.69 21.31 -1.43
N ARG A 106 -1.65 20.68 -0.73
CA ARG A 106 -1.37 19.93 0.50
C ARG A 106 -0.63 18.64 0.20
N LEU A 107 -1.03 17.91 -0.83
CA LEU A 107 -0.34 16.69 -1.28
C LEU A 107 1.07 17.01 -1.77
N GLN A 108 1.25 18.07 -2.54
CA GLN A 108 2.56 18.52 -3.03
C GLN A 108 3.53 18.86 -1.88
N ARG A 109 3.04 19.32 -0.74
CA ARG A 109 3.88 19.61 0.45
C ARG A 109 4.21 18.39 1.29
N ASN A 110 3.56 17.25 1.06
CA ASN A 110 3.85 16.03 1.81
C ASN A 110 5.31 15.59 1.59
N PRO A 111 6.14 15.48 2.64
CA PRO A 111 7.55 15.17 2.51
C PRO A 111 7.79 13.77 1.93
N THR A 112 6.94 12.80 2.27
CA THR A 112 7.04 11.43 1.75
C THR A 112 6.77 11.39 0.25
N VAL A 113 5.70 12.04 -0.21
CA VAL A 113 5.39 12.15 -1.64
C VAL A 113 6.55 12.80 -2.40
N LYS A 114 7.11 13.90 -1.88
CA LYS A 114 8.26 14.57 -2.50
C LYS A 114 9.48 13.65 -2.61
N SER A 115 9.80 12.93 -1.54
CA SER A 115 10.94 12.01 -1.51
C SER A 115 10.76 10.88 -2.51
N GLU A 116 9.57 10.30 -2.58
CA GLU A 116 9.27 9.20 -3.49
C GLU A 116 9.25 9.65 -4.95
N ILE A 117 8.69 10.82 -5.27
CA ILE A 117 8.76 11.40 -6.62
C ILE A 117 10.22 11.51 -7.07
N LYS A 118 11.08 12.03 -6.19
CA LYS A 118 12.51 12.16 -6.49
C LYS A 118 13.20 10.81 -6.67
N MET A 119 12.96 9.85 -5.78
CA MET A 119 13.58 8.52 -5.83
C MET A 119 13.16 7.74 -7.09
N ARG A 120 11.92 7.93 -7.55
CA ARG A 120 11.38 7.23 -8.72
C ARG A 120 11.71 7.91 -10.04
N GLY A 121 12.31 9.10 -10.01
CA GLY A 121 12.66 9.86 -11.21
C GLY A 121 11.43 10.35 -11.99
N PHE A 122 10.29 10.57 -11.32
CA PHE A 122 9.17 11.22 -11.97
C PHE A 122 9.52 12.67 -12.28
N CYS A 123 9.35 13.08 -13.53
CA CYS A 123 9.61 14.45 -13.95
C CYS A 123 8.42 15.36 -13.59
N GLN A 124 8.72 16.56 -13.08
CA GLN A 124 7.74 17.63 -12.89
C GLN A 124 7.70 18.62 -14.07
N GLN A 125 8.54 18.39 -15.08
CA GLN A 125 8.65 19.24 -16.27
C GLN A 125 7.86 18.66 -17.45
N ASP A 126 7.71 19.46 -18.50
CA ASP A 126 6.95 19.11 -19.70
C ASP A 126 7.29 17.73 -20.25
N GLU A 127 6.27 16.97 -20.64
CA GLU A 127 6.38 15.57 -21.09
C GLU A 127 7.39 15.39 -22.22
N GLU A 128 7.50 16.36 -23.15
CA GLU A 128 8.45 16.32 -24.25
C GLU A 128 9.92 16.39 -23.78
N ALA A 129 10.21 17.21 -22.77
CA ALA A 129 11.55 17.32 -22.22
C ALA A 129 11.93 16.05 -21.43
N ALA A 130 10.98 15.41 -20.76
CA ALA A 130 11.17 14.17 -20.04
C ALA A 130 11.43 12.98 -20.99
N GLU A 131 10.73 12.92 -22.11
CA GLU A 131 10.90 11.89 -23.13
C GLU A 131 12.27 12.00 -23.82
N ALA A 132 12.70 13.24 -24.12
CA ALA A 132 14.04 13.50 -24.65
C ALA A 132 15.18 13.16 -23.70
N ALA A 133 14.92 13.22 -22.37
CA ALA A 133 15.88 12.87 -21.32
C ALA A 133 15.86 11.41 -20.91
N GLY A 134 15.01 10.57 -21.50
CA GLY A 134 14.83 9.15 -21.10
C GLY A 134 14.23 8.97 -19.69
N GLN A 135 13.57 9.99 -19.14
CA GLN A 135 12.95 9.98 -17.83
C GLN A 135 11.50 9.45 -17.93
N ARG A 136 10.96 8.93 -16.82
CA ARG A 136 9.55 8.50 -16.78
C ARG A 136 8.63 9.69 -17.03
N LYS A 137 7.62 9.48 -17.89
CA LYS A 137 6.56 10.45 -18.16
C LYS A 137 5.82 10.80 -16.87
N GLY A 138 5.66 12.07 -16.59
CA GLY A 138 4.80 12.65 -15.56
C GLY A 138 4.60 11.86 -14.24
N ILE A 139 3.89 12.45 -13.30
CA ILE A 139 3.53 11.79 -12.05
C ILE A 139 2.14 11.16 -12.22
N PRO A 140 1.98 9.83 -12.10
CA PRO A 140 0.66 9.21 -12.16
C PRO A 140 -0.26 9.77 -11.07
N VAL A 141 -1.51 10.08 -11.42
CA VAL A 141 -2.50 10.62 -10.46
C VAL A 141 -2.70 9.67 -9.27
N GLY A 142 -2.82 8.37 -9.54
CA GLY A 142 -2.94 7.36 -8.48
C GLY A 142 -1.75 7.38 -7.51
N PHE A 143 -0.53 7.50 -8.05
CA PHE A 143 0.66 7.65 -7.23
C PHE A 143 0.63 8.95 -6.41
N PHE A 144 0.19 10.05 -6.99
CA PHE A 144 0.12 11.33 -6.29
C PHE A 144 -0.93 11.34 -5.17
N CYS A 145 -2.03 10.62 -5.36
CA CYS A 145 -3.17 10.55 -4.44
C CYS A 145 -3.08 9.43 -3.40
N TYR A 146 -2.08 8.54 -3.43
CA TYR A 146 -2.00 7.40 -2.51
C TYR A 146 -2.09 7.76 -1.02
N PRO A 147 -1.63 8.95 -0.53
CA PRO A 147 -1.77 9.26 0.89
C PRO A 147 -3.23 9.45 1.32
N VAL A 148 -4.11 9.82 0.38
CA VAL A 148 -5.56 9.93 0.64
C VAL A 148 -6.19 8.54 0.71
N SER A 149 -5.83 7.64 -0.21
CA SER A 149 -6.24 6.25 -0.18
C SER A 149 -5.78 5.54 1.10
N GLN A 150 -4.53 5.78 1.50
CA GLN A 150 -4.00 5.24 2.76
C GLN A 150 -4.73 5.77 4.00
N ALA A 151 -5.20 7.01 3.98
CA ALA A 151 -6.06 7.53 5.04
C ALA A 151 -7.40 6.79 5.09
N ALA A 152 -7.98 6.42 3.93
CA ALA A 152 -9.19 5.61 3.88
C ALA A 152 -8.98 4.21 4.47
N ASP A 153 -7.83 3.58 4.23
CA ASP A 153 -7.50 2.25 4.78
C ASP A 153 -7.56 2.22 6.33
N ILE A 154 -7.21 3.33 6.98
CA ILE A 154 -7.07 3.41 8.45
C ILE A 154 -8.22 4.12 9.17
N THR A 155 -9.25 4.58 8.44
CA THR A 155 -10.41 5.25 9.00
C THR A 155 -11.55 4.29 9.28
#